data_1aa7513f40a56dc51fe1e3a6ed55be3d
#
_entry.id   1aa7513f40a56dc51fe1e3a6ed55be3d
#
_cell.length_a   1.000
_cell.length_b   1.000
_cell.length_c   1.000
_cell.angle_alpha   90.00
_cell.angle_beta   90.00
_cell.angle_gamma   90.00
#
_symmetry.space_group_name_H-M   'P 1'
#
loop_
_entity.id
_entity.type
_entity.pdbx_description
1 polymer ?
#
loop_
_entity_poly.entity_id
_entity_poly.type
_entity_poly.pdbx_seq_one_letter_code
_entity_poly.pdbx_strand_id
1 'polypeptide(L)'
;RLPSPIVSLLVLQITAWGIYSIIHGLDTSYFTRILMLCITYMFLEMQLSDERLGFVKTYNLWLVFQVIAGSIGFILVLIGILQPIFVFRELDMRPGYFFGLFTTNTYFDGLVRNAGFYDEPGALAFWGMYALIINKLFVNNKRVEMLLISGLISTLSLAYFIQIAIYAFFFYRNRFSKLVLYIVAFVVALIMISSFNERMNRAIFG
;
A
#
# COMPACT_ATOMS: atom_id res chain seq x y z
N ARG A 1 11.10 27.91 -4.70
CA ARG A 1 11.90 27.60 -3.49
C ARG A 1 11.00 27.04 -2.42
N LEU A 2 11.40 25.90 -1.83
CA LEU A 2 10.66 25.32 -0.71
C LEU A 2 10.72 26.22 0.52
N PRO A 3 9.64 26.27 1.33
CA PRO A 3 9.64 27.04 2.57
C PRO A 3 10.78 26.61 3.49
N SER A 4 11.42 27.57 4.13
CA SER A 4 12.53 27.38 5.08
C SER A 4 12.30 26.24 6.10
N PRO A 5 11.09 26.05 6.69
CA PRO A 5 10.85 24.95 7.62
C PRO A 5 10.94 23.56 6.98
N ILE A 6 10.60 23.41 5.71
CA ILE A 6 10.73 22.11 5.01
C ILE A 6 12.19 21.77 4.79
N VAL A 7 13.01 22.74 4.41
CA VAL A 7 14.46 22.56 4.28
C VAL A 7 15.09 22.18 5.61
N SER A 8 14.69 22.87 6.69
CA SER A 8 15.20 22.57 8.04
C SER A 8 14.82 21.16 8.50
N LEU A 9 13.59 20.71 8.23
CA LEU A 9 13.14 19.35 8.55
C LEU A 9 13.92 18.32 7.74
N LEU A 10 14.18 18.58 6.45
CA LEU A 10 14.96 17.68 5.60
C LEU A 10 16.39 17.53 6.12
N VAL A 11 17.05 18.66 6.46
CA VAL A 11 18.41 18.64 7.04
C VAL A 11 18.43 17.86 8.35
N LEU A 12 17.44 18.09 9.23
CA LEU A 12 17.31 17.36 10.48
C LEU A 12 17.17 15.84 10.23
N GLN A 13 16.35 15.46 9.27
CA GLN A 13 16.09 14.05 8.94
C GLN A 13 17.32 13.38 8.33
N ILE A 14 18.03 14.05 7.43
CA ILE A 14 19.30 13.55 6.86
C ILE A 14 20.33 13.39 7.98
N THR A 15 20.44 14.36 8.87
CA THR A 15 21.38 14.30 10.02
C THR A 15 21.03 13.14 10.94
N ALA A 16 19.75 12.96 11.29
CA ALA A 16 19.30 11.86 12.13
C ALA A 16 19.62 10.49 11.50
N TRP A 17 19.33 10.29 10.20
CA TRP A 17 19.68 9.06 9.50
C TRP A 17 21.19 8.85 9.39
N GLY A 18 21.98 9.93 9.20
CA GLY A 18 23.45 9.86 9.20
C GLY A 18 24.02 9.38 10.54
N ILE A 19 23.53 9.97 11.65
CA ILE A 19 23.92 9.55 13.00
C ILE A 19 23.51 8.09 13.24
N TYR A 20 22.30 7.70 12.86
CA TYR A 20 21.80 6.34 13.03
C TYR A 20 22.63 5.33 12.22
N SER A 21 23.04 5.68 11.00
CA SER A 21 23.93 4.87 10.17
C SER A 21 25.28 4.62 10.85
N ILE A 22 25.87 5.65 11.45
CA ILE A 22 27.15 5.55 12.15
C ILE A 22 27.04 4.61 13.37
N ILE A 23 25.96 4.75 14.15
CA ILE A 23 25.73 3.91 15.34
C ILE A 23 25.54 2.43 14.97
N HIS A 24 24.97 2.13 13.79
CA HIS A 24 24.68 0.78 13.31
C HIS A 24 25.76 0.23 12.34
N GLY A 25 27.00 0.70 12.45
CA GLY A 25 28.14 0.14 11.72
C GLY A 25 28.16 0.47 10.23
N LEU A 26 27.62 1.63 9.83
CA LEU A 26 27.57 2.11 8.44
C LEU A 26 26.76 1.19 7.50
N ASP A 27 25.66 0.67 7.99
CA ASP A 27 24.75 -0.11 7.16
C ASP A 27 24.28 0.67 5.92
N THR A 28 24.47 0.09 4.75
CA THR A 28 24.17 0.69 3.43
C THR A 28 22.68 1.03 3.27
N SER A 29 21.79 0.37 4.01
CA SER A 29 20.35 0.65 3.98
C SER A 29 20.02 2.08 4.40
N TYR A 30 20.75 2.64 5.37
CA TYR A 30 20.57 4.01 5.83
C TYR A 30 21.08 5.04 4.82
N PHE A 31 22.20 4.71 4.15
CA PHE A 31 22.73 5.55 3.08
C PHE A 31 21.75 5.64 1.90
N THR A 32 21.13 4.53 1.52
CA THR A 32 20.10 4.50 0.47
C THR A 32 18.91 5.39 0.83
N ARG A 33 18.49 5.41 2.10
CA ARG A 33 17.40 6.30 2.57
C ARG A 33 17.77 7.77 2.48
N ILE A 34 19.00 8.14 2.86
CA ILE A 34 19.51 9.51 2.72
C ILE A 34 19.54 9.93 1.25
N LEU A 35 20.04 9.06 0.38
CA LEU A 35 20.10 9.30 -1.06
C LEU A 35 18.69 9.52 -1.64
N MET A 36 17.73 8.69 -1.27
CA MET A 36 16.34 8.82 -1.71
C MET A 36 15.70 10.13 -1.23
N LEU A 37 15.99 10.56 0.01
CA LEU A 37 15.54 11.86 0.51
C LEU A 37 16.13 13.02 -0.30
N CYS A 38 17.42 12.97 -0.62
CA CYS A 38 18.07 13.98 -1.44
C CYS A 38 17.49 14.04 -2.86
N ILE A 39 17.27 12.89 -3.50
CA ILE A 39 16.67 12.80 -4.83
C ILE A 39 15.24 13.36 -4.80
N THR A 40 14.45 12.97 -3.81
CA THR A 40 13.07 13.46 -3.65
C THR A 40 13.04 14.98 -3.47
N TYR A 41 13.95 15.52 -2.67
CA TYR A 41 14.08 16.95 -2.48
C TYR A 41 14.45 17.67 -3.77
N MET A 42 15.48 17.20 -4.47
CA MET A 42 15.89 17.78 -5.77
C MET A 42 14.74 17.76 -6.77
N PHE A 43 14.01 16.65 -6.85
CA PHE A 43 12.86 16.50 -7.74
C PHE A 43 11.74 17.50 -7.40
N LEU A 44 11.43 17.68 -6.12
CA LEU A 44 10.40 18.63 -5.67
C LEU A 44 10.82 20.10 -5.91
N GLU A 45 12.11 20.43 -5.79
CA GLU A 45 12.63 21.78 -6.02
C GLU A 45 12.63 22.17 -7.50
N MET A 46 12.87 21.20 -8.39
CA MET A 46 12.98 21.43 -9.83
C MET A 46 11.65 21.55 -10.57
N GLN A 47 10.53 21.14 -9.95
CA GLN A 47 9.23 21.09 -10.62
C GLN A 47 8.44 22.40 -10.51
N LEU A 48 7.91 22.85 -11.64
CA LEU A 48 6.88 23.90 -11.70
C LEU A 48 5.56 23.39 -11.08
N SER A 49 4.70 24.31 -10.62
CA SER A 49 3.44 23.97 -9.95
C SER A 49 2.53 23.06 -10.77
N ASP A 50 2.44 23.29 -12.08
CA ASP A 50 1.60 22.51 -13.00
C ASP A 50 2.17 21.11 -13.25
N GLU A 51 3.49 20.99 -13.30
CA GLU A 51 4.17 19.69 -13.40
C GLU A 51 3.97 18.85 -12.16
N ARG A 52 3.96 19.46 -10.96
CA ARG A 52 3.65 18.76 -9.70
C ARG A 52 2.25 18.16 -9.73
N LEU A 53 1.27 18.91 -10.21
CA LEU A 53 -0.10 18.40 -10.34
C LEU A 53 -0.19 17.27 -11.36
N GLY A 54 0.52 17.38 -12.48
CA GLY A 54 0.66 16.33 -13.48
C GLY A 54 1.26 15.06 -12.88
N PHE A 55 2.36 15.19 -12.11
CA PHE A 55 2.99 14.08 -11.40
C PHE A 55 2.02 13.41 -10.41
N VAL A 56 1.32 14.19 -9.58
CA VAL A 56 0.34 13.66 -8.63
C VAL A 56 -0.75 12.86 -9.33
N LYS A 57 -1.29 13.36 -10.46
CA LYS A 57 -2.29 12.63 -11.24
C LYS A 57 -1.74 11.32 -11.79
N THR A 58 -0.53 11.33 -12.36
CA THR A 58 0.12 10.13 -12.92
C THR A 58 0.43 9.12 -11.81
N TYR A 59 0.96 9.56 -10.69
CA TYR A 59 1.21 8.72 -9.52
C TYR A 59 -0.07 8.05 -9.00
N ASN A 60 -1.15 8.82 -8.87
CA ASN A 60 -2.44 8.29 -8.46
C ASN A 60 -2.97 7.23 -9.43
N LEU A 61 -2.87 7.48 -10.75
CA LEU A 61 -3.29 6.51 -11.77
C LEU A 61 -2.44 5.24 -11.71
N TRP A 62 -1.13 5.36 -11.52
CA TRP A 62 -0.24 4.22 -11.35
C TRP A 62 -0.61 3.37 -10.14
N LEU A 63 -0.89 3.99 -8.98
CA LEU A 63 -1.32 3.25 -7.80
C LEU A 63 -2.71 2.64 -7.95
N VAL A 64 -3.65 3.34 -8.59
CA VAL A 64 -4.96 2.76 -8.93
C VAL A 64 -4.79 1.52 -9.80
N PHE A 65 -3.92 1.58 -10.81
CA PHE A 65 -3.64 0.44 -11.67
C PHE A 65 -3.07 -0.75 -10.87
N GLN A 66 -2.07 -0.53 -10.01
CA GLN A 66 -1.52 -1.57 -9.14
C GLN A 66 -2.57 -2.19 -8.22
N VAL A 67 -3.34 -1.33 -7.55
CA VAL A 67 -4.36 -1.76 -6.59
C VAL A 67 -5.45 -2.58 -7.27
N ILE A 68 -5.93 -2.16 -8.45
CA ILE A 68 -6.97 -2.89 -9.20
C ILE A 68 -6.43 -4.22 -9.70
N ALA A 69 -5.29 -4.22 -10.38
CA ALA A 69 -4.71 -5.46 -10.91
C ALA A 69 -4.34 -6.45 -9.79
N GLY A 70 -3.77 -5.94 -8.69
CA GLY A 70 -3.51 -6.77 -7.52
C GLY A 70 -4.78 -7.31 -6.86
N SER A 71 -5.88 -6.53 -6.84
CA SER A 71 -7.17 -7.00 -6.33
C SER A 71 -7.80 -8.07 -7.21
N ILE A 72 -7.66 -7.95 -8.54
CA ILE A 72 -8.10 -8.99 -9.48
C ILE A 72 -7.28 -10.27 -9.22
N GLY A 73 -5.95 -10.16 -9.14
CA GLY A 73 -5.08 -11.29 -8.81
C GLY A 73 -5.44 -11.94 -7.48
N PHE A 74 -5.71 -11.14 -6.45
CA PHE A 74 -6.17 -11.60 -5.14
C PHE A 74 -7.46 -12.43 -5.24
N ILE A 75 -8.45 -11.95 -5.97
CA ILE A 75 -9.71 -12.70 -6.19
C ILE A 75 -9.44 -14.00 -6.93
N LEU A 76 -8.60 -13.99 -7.99
CA LEU A 76 -8.27 -15.19 -8.75
C LEU A 76 -7.53 -16.24 -7.92
N VAL A 77 -6.71 -15.82 -6.96
CA VAL A 77 -6.10 -16.73 -5.98
C VAL A 77 -7.14 -17.31 -5.05
N LEU A 78 -8.05 -16.48 -4.51
CA LEU A 78 -9.10 -16.94 -3.58
C LEU A 78 -10.04 -17.99 -4.21
N ILE A 79 -10.34 -17.86 -5.50
CA ILE A 79 -11.17 -18.85 -6.22
C ILE A 79 -10.36 -20.02 -6.81
N GLY A 80 -9.04 -20.08 -6.52
CA GLY A 80 -8.18 -21.20 -6.91
C GLY A 80 -7.75 -21.23 -8.38
N ILE A 81 -7.98 -20.16 -9.15
CA ILE A 81 -7.56 -20.08 -10.57
C ILE A 81 -6.06 -19.84 -10.68
N LEU A 82 -5.49 -18.96 -9.85
CA LEU A 82 -4.06 -18.69 -9.83
C LEU A 82 -3.35 -19.64 -8.87
N GLN A 83 -2.31 -20.28 -9.40
CA GLN A 83 -1.40 -21.13 -8.63
C GLN A 83 -0.15 -20.33 -8.24
N PRO A 84 0.52 -20.69 -7.13
CA PRO A 84 1.76 -20.05 -6.74
C PRO A 84 2.85 -20.33 -7.78
N ILE A 85 3.57 -19.28 -8.20
CA ILE A 85 4.63 -19.37 -9.21
C ILE A 85 6.01 -19.47 -8.55
N PHE A 86 6.16 -18.89 -7.37
CA PHE A 86 7.43 -18.88 -6.64
C PHE A 86 7.20 -18.93 -5.13
N VAL A 87 8.26 -19.22 -4.41
CA VAL A 87 8.26 -19.25 -2.95
C VAL A 87 9.34 -18.27 -2.46
N PHE A 88 8.94 -17.34 -1.62
CA PHE A 88 9.87 -16.42 -0.96
C PHE A 88 10.67 -17.18 0.11
N ARG A 89 11.89 -17.60 -0.23
CA ARG A 89 12.74 -18.40 0.67
C ARG A 89 13.21 -17.61 1.91
N GLU A 90 13.40 -16.32 1.76
CA GLU A 90 13.90 -15.45 2.83
C GLU A 90 12.81 -15.05 3.83
N LEU A 91 11.55 -15.30 3.53
CA LEU A 91 10.39 -14.85 4.29
C LEU A 91 9.44 -16.04 4.58
N ASP A 92 9.86 -16.97 5.43
CA ASP A 92 9.05 -18.09 5.95
C ASP A 92 8.47 -19.01 4.87
N MET A 93 9.17 -19.18 3.73
CA MET A 93 8.74 -20.08 2.64
C MET A 93 7.35 -19.74 2.08
N ARG A 94 6.97 -18.47 2.05
CA ARG A 94 5.65 -18.02 1.60
C ARG A 94 5.46 -18.23 0.11
N PRO A 95 4.33 -18.82 -0.34
CA PRO A 95 3.99 -18.89 -1.75
C PRO A 95 3.67 -17.50 -2.29
N GLY A 96 4.25 -17.18 -3.45
CA GLY A 96 4.00 -15.96 -4.20
C GLY A 96 3.15 -16.24 -5.42
N TYR A 97 2.11 -15.45 -5.60
CA TYR A 97 1.21 -15.51 -6.75
C TYR A 97 1.46 -14.28 -7.62
N PHE A 98 1.43 -14.47 -8.91
CA PHE A 98 1.71 -13.40 -9.86
C PHE A 98 0.55 -13.24 -10.84
N PHE A 99 0.05 -12.04 -10.96
CA PHE A 99 -0.95 -11.67 -11.96
C PHE A 99 -0.48 -10.41 -12.70
N GLY A 100 -0.12 -10.56 -13.96
CA GLY A 100 0.47 -9.50 -14.78
C GLY A 100 1.81 -9.03 -14.21
N LEU A 101 1.88 -7.76 -13.78
CA LEU A 101 3.04 -7.15 -13.11
C LEU A 101 2.90 -7.09 -11.58
N PHE A 102 1.88 -7.79 -11.01
CA PHE A 102 1.51 -7.66 -9.61
C PHE A 102 1.55 -9.00 -8.90
N THR A 103 1.99 -8.98 -7.67
CA THR A 103 2.05 -10.17 -6.82
C THR A 103 1.01 -10.11 -5.74
N THR A 104 0.45 -11.28 -5.40
CA THR A 104 -0.30 -11.50 -4.18
C THR A 104 0.46 -12.51 -3.34
N ASN A 105 0.52 -12.29 -2.03
CA ASN A 105 1.28 -13.15 -1.13
C ASN A 105 0.35 -13.87 -0.15
N THR A 106 0.73 -15.09 0.25
CA THR A 106 0.14 -15.74 1.42
C THR A 106 0.85 -15.31 2.68
N TYR A 107 0.07 -14.93 3.71
CA TYR A 107 0.58 -14.56 5.01
C TYR A 107 -0.13 -15.41 6.07
N PHE A 108 0.61 -15.96 7.04
CA PHE A 108 0.07 -16.69 8.17
C PHE A 108 -1.10 -17.65 7.85
N ASP A 109 -0.92 -18.94 7.98
CA ASP A 109 -1.95 -19.98 7.85
C ASP A 109 -2.82 -19.90 6.57
N GLY A 110 -2.23 -19.50 5.45
CA GLY A 110 -2.92 -19.50 4.16
C GLY A 110 -3.73 -18.26 3.83
N LEU A 111 -3.69 -17.18 4.65
CA LEU A 111 -4.36 -15.94 4.33
C LEU A 111 -3.63 -15.20 3.20
N VAL A 112 -4.23 -15.20 2.01
CA VAL A 112 -3.73 -14.46 0.85
C VAL A 112 -3.98 -12.97 1.03
N ARG A 113 -3.00 -12.15 0.69
CA ARG A 113 -3.06 -10.69 0.80
C ARG A 113 -2.44 -10.05 -0.43
N ASN A 114 -3.07 -8.99 -0.92
CA ASN A 114 -2.56 -8.22 -2.04
C ASN A 114 -1.36 -7.37 -1.62
N ALA A 115 -0.21 -7.60 -2.22
CA ALA A 115 1.00 -6.80 -2.03
C ALA A 115 1.31 -5.87 -3.21
N GLY A 116 0.58 -6.01 -4.34
CA GLY A 116 0.88 -5.25 -5.55
C GLY A 116 2.30 -5.50 -6.02
N PHE A 117 3.00 -4.43 -6.31
CA PHE A 117 4.41 -4.44 -6.75
C PHE A 117 5.40 -4.45 -5.58
N TYR A 118 4.90 -4.51 -4.35
CA TYR A 118 5.72 -4.49 -3.14
C TYR A 118 5.89 -5.91 -2.59
N ASP A 119 6.91 -6.09 -1.79
CA ASP A 119 7.19 -7.33 -1.06
C ASP A 119 6.21 -7.59 0.09
N GLU A 120 5.58 -6.51 0.60
CA GLU A 120 4.66 -6.56 1.71
C GLU A 120 3.32 -5.87 1.42
N PRO A 121 2.18 -6.47 1.83
CA PRO A 121 0.86 -5.83 1.72
C PRO A 121 0.76 -4.50 2.48
N GLY A 122 1.51 -4.37 3.57
CA GLY A 122 1.60 -3.13 4.36
C GLY A 122 2.19 -1.97 3.58
N ALA A 123 3.18 -2.23 2.73
CA ALA A 123 3.79 -1.21 1.88
C ALA A 123 2.81 -0.70 0.80
N LEU A 124 2.07 -1.61 0.13
CA LEU A 124 1.01 -1.21 -0.80
C LEU A 124 -0.07 -0.38 -0.09
N ALA A 125 -0.47 -0.79 1.11
CA ALA A 125 -1.44 -0.06 1.92
C ALA A 125 -0.95 1.36 2.24
N PHE A 126 0.31 1.51 2.66
CA PHE A 126 0.91 2.80 3.00
C PHE A 126 0.94 3.74 1.78
N TRP A 127 1.49 3.28 0.66
CA TRP A 127 1.58 4.11 -0.54
C TRP A 127 0.21 4.43 -1.15
N GLY A 128 -0.71 3.47 -1.10
CA GLY A 128 -2.08 3.68 -1.56
C GLY A 128 -2.84 4.70 -0.71
N MET A 129 -2.66 4.69 0.62
CA MET A 129 -3.24 5.69 1.51
C MET A 129 -2.62 7.07 1.30
N TYR A 130 -1.31 7.13 1.03
CA TYR A 130 -0.66 8.38 0.67
C TYR A 130 -1.25 8.97 -0.63
N ALA A 131 -1.44 8.14 -1.67
CA ALA A 131 -2.10 8.56 -2.90
C ALA A 131 -3.55 9.03 -2.66
N LEU A 132 -4.28 8.34 -1.78
CA LEU A 132 -5.64 8.71 -1.40
C LEU A 132 -5.71 10.11 -0.79
N ILE A 133 -4.80 10.41 0.16
CA ILE A 133 -4.70 11.72 0.80
C ILE A 133 -4.34 12.80 -0.21
N ILE A 134 -3.32 12.56 -1.04
CA ILE A 134 -2.90 13.50 -2.09
C ILE A 134 -4.02 13.73 -3.10
N ASN A 135 -4.72 12.67 -3.52
CA ASN A 135 -5.89 12.81 -4.38
C ASN A 135 -6.94 13.72 -3.76
N LYS A 136 -7.22 13.53 -2.47
CA LYS A 136 -8.23 14.33 -1.77
C LYS A 136 -7.85 15.79 -1.66
N LEU A 137 -6.58 16.08 -1.37
CA LEU A 137 -6.10 17.44 -1.13
C LEU A 137 -5.88 18.23 -2.42
N PHE A 138 -5.40 17.59 -3.50
CA PHE A 138 -4.93 18.31 -4.68
C PHE A 138 -5.77 18.07 -5.95
N VAL A 139 -6.34 16.87 -6.12
CA VAL A 139 -7.07 16.50 -7.34
C VAL A 139 -8.57 16.37 -7.10
N ASN A 140 -8.94 15.85 -5.94
CA ASN A 140 -10.32 15.58 -5.49
C ASN A 140 -11.13 14.73 -6.50
N ASN A 141 -10.48 13.74 -7.14
CA ASN A 141 -11.15 12.83 -8.06
C ASN A 141 -11.82 11.70 -7.28
N LYS A 142 -13.16 11.72 -7.24
CA LYS A 142 -13.97 10.73 -6.50
C LYS A 142 -13.86 9.31 -7.04
N ARG A 143 -13.63 9.12 -8.36
CA ARG A 143 -13.43 7.79 -8.94
C ARG A 143 -12.14 7.15 -8.45
N VAL A 144 -11.04 7.91 -8.50
CA VAL A 144 -9.74 7.49 -7.96
C VAL A 144 -9.86 7.17 -6.47
N GLU A 145 -10.53 8.04 -5.72
CA GLU A 145 -10.78 7.85 -4.29
C GLU A 145 -11.51 6.52 -4.00
N MET A 146 -12.62 6.25 -4.71
CA MET A 146 -13.37 5.00 -4.53
C MET A 146 -12.56 3.76 -4.91
N LEU A 147 -11.82 3.81 -6.03
CA LEU A 147 -11.01 2.69 -6.49
C LEU A 147 -9.87 2.38 -5.51
N LEU A 148 -9.21 3.39 -4.96
CA LEU A 148 -8.19 3.19 -3.93
C LEU A 148 -8.78 2.63 -2.64
N ILE A 149 -9.89 3.21 -2.14
CA ILE A 149 -10.53 2.73 -0.91
C ILE A 149 -10.95 1.26 -1.05
N SER A 150 -11.64 0.91 -2.13
CA SER A 150 -12.14 -0.46 -2.32
C SER A 150 -11.02 -1.46 -2.59
N GLY A 151 -10.05 -1.10 -3.43
CA GLY A 151 -9.00 -2.01 -3.82
C GLY A 151 -7.98 -2.27 -2.71
N LEU A 152 -7.64 -1.25 -1.89
CA LEU A 152 -6.69 -1.42 -0.78
C LEU A 152 -7.21 -2.34 0.33
N ILE A 153 -8.52 -2.61 0.40
CA ILE A 153 -9.07 -3.59 1.34
C ILE A 153 -8.43 -4.98 1.11
N SER A 154 -8.13 -5.34 -0.15
CA SER A 154 -7.50 -6.62 -0.49
C SER A 154 -6.10 -6.80 0.10
N THR A 155 -5.46 -5.73 0.58
CA THR A 155 -4.19 -5.84 1.31
C THR A 155 -4.36 -6.52 2.66
N LEU A 156 -5.55 -6.51 3.25
CA LEU A 156 -5.86 -7.00 4.60
C LEU A 156 -4.85 -6.50 5.65
N SER A 157 -4.31 -5.30 5.44
CA SER A 157 -3.31 -4.71 6.32
C SER A 157 -3.97 -3.96 7.47
N LEU A 158 -3.55 -4.26 8.70
CA LEU A 158 -4.00 -3.50 9.88
C LEU A 158 -3.68 -2.01 9.72
N ALA A 159 -2.52 -1.70 9.14
CA ALA A 159 -2.13 -0.32 8.87
C ALA A 159 -3.12 0.39 7.95
N TYR A 160 -3.64 -0.30 6.91
CA TYR A 160 -4.69 0.24 6.06
C TYR A 160 -5.95 0.59 6.84
N PHE A 161 -6.43 -0.33 7.69
CA PHE A 161 -7.68 -0.12 8.44
C PHE A 161 -7.57 1.04 9.44
N ILE A 162 -6.42 1.20 10.09
CA ILE A 162 -6.17 2.34 10.97
C ILE A 162 -6.14 3.65 10.15
N GLN A 163 -5.39 3.67 9.05
CA GLN A 163 -5.23 4.86 8.22
C GLN A 163 -6.54 5.29 7.55
N ILE A 164 -7.35 4.33 7.05
CA ILE A 164 -8.65 4.66 6.44
C ILE A 164 -9.67 5.18 7.48
N ALA A 165 -9.60 4.68 8.72
CA ALA A 165 -10.41 5.23 9.81
C ALA A 165 -10.03 6.67 10.11
N ILE A 166 -8.73 6.98 10.18
CA ILE A 166 -8.23 8.35 10.36
C ILE A 166 -8.65 9.23 9.18
N TYR A 167 -8.46 8.76 7.94
CA TYR A 167 -8.89 9.47 6.72
C TYR A 167 -10.38 9.79 6.74
N ALA A 168 -11.21 8.81 7.07
CA ALA A 168 -12.65 8.98 7.16
C ALA A 168 -13.06 9.96 8.26
N PHE A 169 -12.39 9.94 9.41
CA PHE A 169 -12.62 10.90 10.50
C PHE A 169 -12.35 12.33 10.03
N PHE A 170 -11.24 12.60 9.34
CA PHE A 170 -10.90 13.94 8.90
C PHE A 170 -11.77 14.45 7.74
N PHE A 171 -12.00 13.61 6.72
CA PHE A 171 -12.63 14.05 5.48
C PHE A 171 -14.14 13.73 5.41
N TYR A 172 -14.64 12.80 6.23
CA TYR A 172 -16.04 12.31 6.16
C TYR A 172 -16.72 12.22 7.53
N ARG A 173 -16.40 13.12 8.44
CA ARG A 173 -16.90 13.13 9.81
C ARG A 173 -18.42 12.86 9.92
N ASN A 174 -19.23 13.46 9.05
CA ASN A 174 -20.69 13.29 9.06
C ASN A 174 -21.19 11.93 8.55
N ARG A 175 -20.31 11.13 7.91
CA ARG A 175 -20.62 9.81 7.37
C ARG A 175 -19.72 8.71 7.91
N PHE A 176 -18.94 9.05 8.90
CA PHE A 176 -17.88 8.18 9.47
C PHE A 176 -18.41 6.82 9.89
N SER A 177 -19.52 6.78 10.65
CA SER A 177 -20.09 5.54 11.15
C SER A 177 -20.56 4.59 10.03
N LYS A 178 -21.12 5.13 8.94
CA LYS A 178 -21.52 4.31 7.78
C LYS A 178 -20.31 3.74 7.04
N LEU A 179 -19.26 4.54 6.83
CA LEU A 179 -18.04 4.08 6.17
C LEU A 179 -17.37 2.96 6.96
N VAL A 180 -17.23 3.14 8.28
CA VAL A 180 -16.68 2.10 9.18
C VAL A 180 -17.50 0.82 9.09
N LEU A 181 -18.83 0.92 9.11
CA LEU A 181 -19.71 -0.25 9.00
C LEU A 181 -19.49 -1.01 7.68
N TYR A 182 -19.37 -0.31 6.54
CA TYR A 182 -19.10 -0.95 5.24
C TYR A 182 -17.74 -1.64 5.20
N ILE A 183 -16.70 -1.00 5.74
CA ILE A 183 -15.36 -1.59 5.81
C ILE A 183 -15.37 -2.86 6.67
N VAL A 184 -15.99 -2.81 7.86
CA VAL A 184 -16.09 -3.97 8.76
C VAL A 184 -16.89 -5.09 8.09
N ALA A 185 -18.04 -4.81 7.49
CA ALA A 185 -18.84 -5.81 6.80
C ALA A 185 -18.06 -6.49 5.65
N PHE A 186 -17.31 -5.71 4.88
CA PHE A 186 -16.50 -6.25 3.78
C PHE A 186 -15.35 -7.13 4.28
N VAL A 187 -14.66 -6.72 5.35
CA VAL A 187 -13.59 -7.54 5.97
C VAL A 187 -14.14 -8.86 6.49
N VAL A 188 -15.29 -8.81 7.18
CA VAL A 188 -15.95 -10.04 7.67
C VAL A 188 -16.31 -10.97 6.51
N ALA A 189 -16.84 -10.42 5.41
CA ALA A 189 -17.17 -11.21 4.22
C ALA A 189 -15.92 -11.86 3.60
N LEU A 190 -14.79 -11.14 3.50
CA LEU A 190 -13.53 -11.70 3.01
C LEU A 190 -12.99 -12.82 3.91
N ILE A 191 -13.04 -12.65 5.24
CA ILE A 191 -12.62 -13.68 6.19
C ILE A 191 -13.51 -14.92 6.05
N MET A 192 -14.81 -14.75 5.89
CA MET A 192 -15.73 -15.87 5.67
C MET A 192 -15.44 -16.63 4.37
N ILE A 193 -15.16 -15.91 3.28
CA ILE A 193 -14.80 -16.51 1.98
C ILE A 193 -13.47 -17.27 2.10
N SER A 194 -12.47 -16.69 2.73
CA SER A 194 -11.17 -17.35 2.96
C SER A 194 -11.32 -18.63 3.78
N SER A 195 -12.06 -18.57 4.89
CA SER A 195 -12.32 -19.74 5.74
C SER A 195 -13.12 -20.84 5.02
N PHE A 196 -14.03 -20.47 4.12
CA PHE A 196 -14.78 -21.43 3.30
C PHE A 196 -13.85 -22.14 2.31
N ASN A 197 -12.95 -21.41 1.66
CA ASN A 197 -11.99 -21.97 0.71
C ASN A 197 -11.00 -22.94 1.37
N GLU A 198 -10.53 -22.63 2.58
CA GLU A 198 -9.70 -23.56 3.38
C GLU A 198 -10.42 -24.87 3.73
N ARG A 199 -11.70 -24.80 4.11
CA ARG A 199 -12.50 -26.00 4.40
C ARG A 199 -12.71 -26.84 3.15
N MET A 200 -12.98 -26.20 2.02
CA MET A 200 -13.12 -26.88 0.71
C MET A 200 -11.82 -27.56 0.30
N ASN A 201 -10.68 -26.89 0.43
CA ASN A 201 -9.38 -27.48 0.09
C ASN A 201 -9.03 -28.68 0.97
N ARG A 202 -9.31 -28.63 2.27
CA ARG A 202 -9.15 -29.78 3.19
C ARG A 202 -10.10 -30.94 2.87
N ALA A 203 -11.30 -30.65 2.40
CA ALA A 203 -12.28 -31.69 2.06
C ALA A 203 -11.97 -32.40 0.72
N ILE A 204 -11.26 -31.75 -0.20
CA ILE A 204 -10.96 -32.27 -1.54
C ILE A 204 -9.58 -32.92 -1.58
N PHE A 205 -8.60 -32.45 -0.82
CA PHE A 205 -7.21 -32.86 -0.91
C PHE A 205 -6.64 -33.44 0.41
N GLY A 206 -7.41 -33.51 1.49
CA GLY A 206 -7.09 -34.18 2.77
C GLY A 206 -7.76 -35.52 2.86
#